data_0dc352074c588403fa78587113ebfbc4
#
_entry.id   0dc352074c588403fa78587113ebfbc4
#
_cell.length_a   1.000
_cell.length_b   1.000
_cell.length_c   1.000
_cell.angle_alpha   90.00
_cell.angle_beta   90.00
_cell.angle_gamma   90.00
#
_symmetry.space_group_name_H-M   'P 1'
#
loop_
_entity.id
_entity.type
_entity.pdbx_description
1 polymer ?
#
loop_
_entity_poly.entity_id
_entity_poly.type
_entity_poly.pdbx_seq_one_letter_code
_entity_poly.pdbx_strand_id
1 'polypeptide(L)'
;MKYDEFYKLCEKVYEPITNFEKSCLPLCAAENEQSEFTKIPLKSFIQDKYIMGGIEEYQEHNNFIGSNNLFELYNLLNRLSSELFKSMYADGRTLTGVNTISLLLMSLFKNNDKILISDEECGGHSSMPKLCKRLGIKTCSMPYDYNNYDFDYEKLNTLLLDDSIKGILICQSDMIFQPKLEKIKMDKNKILIYDATQVLGLIASKKIRNYLEFFDSSYQFIMAGSSHKTLPGPTNGLILTNSSDIINKIDLKINPDYLRNVQLHQIMSLIFTLEEFSIFGKEYCEHMVKVANMLGKLLEEKGFNIVKKDKIYTETHQIFILMDSKIVDKFIMRCQVYKITLNARKKQIYNGSGIRIGTQLIARYGWNYDELKIISEVLYKVYLECIDENTNYSNYIISEVKNLSKRKMIKYTFEENIIDLTNKLFKL
;
A
#
# COMPACT_ATOMS: atom_id res chain seq x y z
N MET A 1 17.82 -33.87 12.05
CA MET A 1 16.38 -34.09 11.76
C MET A 1 16.30 -34.86 10.44
N LYS A 2 15.59 -35.98 10.40
CA LYS A 2 15.36 -36.71 9.14
C LYS A 2 14.36 -35.95 8.28
N TYR A 3 14.43 -36.13 6.94
CA TYR A 3 13.56 -35.40 6.00
C TYR A 3 12.07 -35.56 6.35
N ASP A 4 11.63 -36.75 6.73
CA ASP A 4 10.23 -37.02 7.11
C ASP A 4 9.77 -36.23 8.33
N GLU A 5 10.64 -36.02 9.31
CA GLU A 5 10.35 -35.19 10.49
C GLU A 5 10.23 -33.73 10.11
N PHE A 6 11.12 -33.25 9.24
CA PHE A 6 11.08 -31.89 8.69
C PHE A 6 9.81 -31.66 7.88
N TYR A 7 9.46 -32.59 6.98
CA TYR A 7 8.26 -32.51 6.16
C TYR A 7 6.99 -32.41 7.04
N LYS A 8 6.84 -33.29 8.04
CA LYS A 8 5.70 -33.22 8.99
C LYS A 8 5.64 -31.90 9.76
N LEU A 9 6.78 -31.33 10.12
CA LEU A 9 6.85 -30.02 10.78
C LEU A 9 6.37 -28.90 9.84
N CYS A 10 6.84 -28.90 8.59
CA CYS A 10 6.42 -27.93 7.57
C CYS A 10 4.91 -28.06 7.30
N GLU A 11 4.39 -29.27 7.14
CA GLU A 11 2.96 -29.53 6.93
C GLU A 11 2.14 -28.99 8.11
N LYS A 12 2.54 -29.29 9.35
CA LYS A 12 1.87 -28.80 10.57
C LYS A 12 1.81 -27.27 10.64
N VAL A 13 2.81 -26.56 10.14
CA VAL A 13 2.86 -25.09 10.15
C VAL A 13 2.13 -24.50 8.95
N TYR A 14 2.36 -25.05 7.76
CA TYR A 14 1.89 -24.45 6.50
C TYR A 14 0.44 -24.79 6.16
N GLU A 15 -0.02 -25.99 6.50
CA GLU A 15 -1.39 -26.41 6.20
C GLU A 15 -2.47 -25.52 6.85
N PRO A 16 -2.40 -25.15 8.14
CA PRO A 16 -3.36 -24.22 8.73
C PRO A 16 -3.38 -22.86 8.06
N ILE A 17 -2.20 -22.32 7.67
CA ILE A 17 -2.07 -21.04 6.96
C ILE A 17 -2.77 -21.12 5.60
N THR A 18 -2.46 -22.17 4.83
CA THR A 18 -3.05 -22.40 3.51
C THR A 18 -4.56 -22.60 3.57
N ASN A 19 -5.03 -23.37 4.56
CA ASN A 19 -6.45 -23.63 4.77
C ASN A 19 -7.20 -22.37 5.20
N PHE A 20 -6.58 -21.50 5.99
CA PHE A 20 -7.15 -20.20 6.33
C PHE A 20 -7.26 -19.34 5.08
N GLU A 21 -6.18 -19.17 4.33
CA GLU A 21 -6.12 -18.33 3.12
C GLU A 21 -7.14 -18.77 2.06
N LYS A 22 -7.24 -20.07 1.80
CA LYS A 22 -8.22 -20.65 0.85
C LYS A 22 -9.67 -20.46 1.26
N SER A 23 -9.96 -20.25 2.54
CA SER A 23 -11.32 -20.24 3.09
C SER A 23 -11.75 -18.90 3.68
N CYS A 24 -10.90 -17.87 3.71
CA CYS A 24 -11.23 -16.58 4.30
C CYS A 24 -11.99 -15.67 3.33
N LEU A 25 -12.74 -14.70 3.89
CA LEU A 25 -13.29 -13.54 3.19
C LEU A 25 -12.29 -12.38 3.30
N PRO A 26 -11.63 -11.96 2.21
CA PRO A 26 -10.51 -11.03 2.26
C PRO A 26 -10.97 -9.56 2.17
N LEU A 27 -11.12 -8.92 3.32
CA LEU A 27 -11.50 -7.49 3.44
C LEU A 27 -10.41 -6.65 4.12
N CYS A 28 -9.17 -7.16 4.24
CA CYS A 28 -8.05 -6.42 4.81
C CYS A 28 -7.53 -5.35 3.83
N ALA A 29 -7.57 -4.07 4.23
CA ALA A 29 -7.11 -2.96 3.40
C ALA A 29 -5.58 -2.88 3.21
N ALA A 30 -4.81 -3.78 3.82
CA ALA A 30 -3.35 -3.80 3.75
C ALA A 30 -2.79 -4.91 2.85
N GLU A 31 -3.64 -5.80 2.33
CA GLU A 31 -3.23 -7.00 1.60
C GLU A 31 -3.72 -6.94 0.15
N ASN A 32 -2.93 -7.52 -0.77
CA ASN A 32 -3.35 -7.77 -2.15
C ASN A 32 -2.71 -9.07 -2.64
N GLU A 33 -3.18 -9.58 -3.76
CA GLU A 33 -2.68 -10.82 -4.34
C GLU A 33 -1.97 -10.55 -5.67
N GLN A 34 -0.72 -11.01 -5.75
CA GLN A 34 0.05 -11.02 -7.00
C GLN A 34 -0.51 -12.09 -7.95
N SER A 35 -0.54 -11.76 -9.24
CA SER A 35 -0.81 -12.75 -10.29
C SER A 35 0.34 -13.75 -10.45
N GLU A 36 0.07 -14.87 -11.10
CA GLU A 36 1.14 -15.84 -11.43
C GLU A 36 2.18 -15.22 -12.36
N PHE A 37 1.80 -14.30 -13.26
CA PHE A 37 2.72 -13.56 -14.10
C PHE A 37 3.72 -12.73 -13.27
N THR A 38 3.24 -11.96 -12.30
CA THR A 38 4.11 -11.10 -11.49
C THR A 38 4.97 -11.88 -10.49
N LYS A 39 4.61 -13.14 -10.18
CA LYS A 39 5.40 -14.05 -9.32
C LYS A 39 6.55 -14.75 -10.05
N ILE A 40 6.59 -14.77 -11.39
CA ILE A 40 7.62 -15.47 -12.16
C ILE A 40 9.04 -15.10 -11.71
N PRO A 41 9.41 -13.80 -11.60
CA PRO A 41 10.77 -13.44 -11.20
C PRO A 41 11.16 -13.92 -9.79
N LEU A 42 10.20 -14.09 -8.90
CA LEU A 42 10.45 -14.52 -7.52
C LEU A 42 10.98 -15.96 -7.42
N LYS A 43 10.77 -16.77 -8.47
CA LYS A 43 11.23 -18.16 -8.56
C LYS A 43 12.46 -18.31 -9.46
N SER A 44 12.94 -17.22 -10.06
CA SER A 44 14.04 -17.26 -11.04
C SER A 44 15.42 -17.19 -10.38
N PHE A 45 16.45 -17.54 -11.16
CA PHE A 45 17.86 -17.46 -10.73
C PHE A 45 18.30 -16.03 -10.34
N ILE A 46 17.54 -15.00 -10.67
CA ILE A 46 17.83 -13.60 -10.34
C ILE A 46 17.89 -13.40 -8.82
N GLN A 47 17.15 -14.19 -8.03
CA GLN A 47 17.21 -14.16 -6.57
C GLN A 47 18.59 -14.49 -6.00
N ASP A 48 19.41 -15.24 -6.75
CA ASP A 48 20.73 -15.72 -6.32
C ASP A 48 21.86 -14.75 -6.72
N LYS A 49 21.50 -13.61 -7.35
CA LYS A 49 22.49 -12.65 -7.85
C LYS A 49 22.84 -11.60 -6.82
N TYR A 50 24.09 -11.14 -6.91
CA TYR A 50 24.62 -10.06 -6.08
C TYR A 50 24.92 -8.85 -6.96
N ILE A 51 24.43 -7.67 -6.55
CA ILE A 51 24.71 -6.40 -7.20
C ILE A 51 24.91 -5.31 -6.14
N MET A 52 26.01 -4.58 -6.25
CA MET A 52 26.23 -3.35 -5.48
C MET A 52 26.01 -2.14 -6.39
N GLY A 53 25.55 -1.07 -5.79
CA GLY A 53 25.27 0.15 -6.52
C GLY A 53 23.94 0.08 -7.27
N GLY A 54 23.68 0.99 -8.13
CA GLY A 54 22.39 1.01 -8.79
C GLY A 54 22.18 2.08 -9.84
N ILE A 55 23.00 3.11 -9.88
CA ILE A 55 22.92 4.15 -10.88
C ILE A 55 24.28 4.28 -11.56
N GLU A 56 24.31 4.86 -12.75
CA GLU A 56 25.47 4.87 -13.68
C GLU A 56 26.83 5.19 -13.02
N GLU A 57 26.88 6.11 -12.08
CA GLU A 57 28.11 6.50 -11.39
C GLU A 57 28.78 5.37 -10.59
N TYR A 58 28.01 4.34 -10.20
CA TYR A 58 28.53 3.19 -9.45
C TYR A 58 28.82 1.98 -10.32
N GLN A 59 28.46 1.98 -11.60
CA GLN A 59 28.75 0.89 -12.53
C GLN A 59 30.27 0.74 -12.74
N GLU A 60 31.01 1.84 -12.80
CA GLU A 60 32.45 1.84 -12.98
C GLU A 60 33.23 1.25 -11.79
N HIS A 61 32.63 1.26 -10.59
CA HIS A 61 33.25 0.75 -9.36
C HIS A 61 32.74 -0.61 -8.93
N ASN A 62 31.96 -1.28 -9.78
CA ASN A 62 31.40 -2.58 -9.45
C ASN A 62 32.41 -3.71 -9.67
N ASN A 63 32.93 -4.27 -8.58
CA ASN A 63 33.90 -5.35 -8.59
C ASN A 63 33.27 -6.74 -8.87
N PHE A 64 31.96 -6.83 -9.06
CA PHE A 64 31.27 -8.11 -9.29
C PHE A 64 31.10 -8.35 -10.79
N ILE A 65 31.99 -9.15 -11.36
CA ILE A 65 32.02 -9.50 -12.79
C ILE A 65 30.68 -10.16 -13.16
N GLY A 66 30.07 -9.70 -14.26
CA GLY A 66 28.79 -10.19 -14.75
C GLY A 66 27.54 -9.47 -14.21
N SER A 67 27.68 -8.64 -13.19
CA SER A 67 26.56 -7.85 -12.67
C SER A 67 26.15 -6.69 -13.59
N ASN A 68 27.03 -6.26 -14.51
CA ASN A 68 26.72 -5.18 -15.45
C ASN A 68 25.46 -5.45 -16.28
N ASN A 69 25.17 -6.70 -16.62
CA ASN A 69 23.96 -7.07 -17.33
C ASN A 69 22.67 -6.88 -16.49
N LEU A 70 22.78 -6.70 -15.19
CA LEU A 70 21.65 -6.53 -14.28
C LEU A 70 21.21 -5.07 -14.15
N PHE A 71 22.04 -4.11 -14.55
CA PHE A 71 21.70 -2.68 -14.46
C PHE A 71 20.54 -2.29 -15.37
N GLU A 72 20.34 -3.01 -16.49
CA GLU A 72 19.21 -2.80 -17.38
C GLU A 72 17.85 -2.95 -16.67
N LEU A 73 17.79 -3.67 -15.54
CA LEU A 73 16.58 -3.74 -14.73
C LEU A 73 16.17 -2.37 -14.14
N TYR A 74 17.17 -1.56 -13.76
CA TYR A 74 16.89 -0.20 -13.26
C TYR A 74 16.39 0.72 -14.37
N ASN A 75 16.98 0.63 -15.57
CA ASN A 75 16.52 1.36 -16.74
C ASN A 75 15.09 1.01 -17.10
N LEU A 76 14.75 -0.28 -17.08
CA LEU A 76 13.41 -0.77 -17.36
C LEU A 76 12.41 -0.33 -16.28
N LEU A 77 12.77 -0.41 -15.00
CA LEU A 77 11.96 0.12 -13.89
C LEU A 77 11.68 1.61 -14.08
N ASN A 78 12.72 2.39 -14.37
CA ASN A 78 12.58 3.83 -14.58
C ASN A 78 11.66 4.15 -15.76
N ARG A 79 11.80 3.45 -16.89
CA ARG A 79 10.93 3.63 -18.06
C ARG A 79 9.46 3.37 -17.75
N LEU A 80 9.12 2.22 -17.17
CA LEU A 80 7.74 1.88 -16.82
C LEU A 80 7.17 2.80 -15.76
N SER A 81 7.99 3.21 -14.80
CA SER A 81 7.56 4.18 -13.78
C SER A 81 7.29 5.56 -14.41
N SER A 82 8.12 5.98 -15.36
CA SER A 82 7.90 7.24 -16.10
C SER A 82 6.61 7.19 -16.93
N GLU A 83 6.32 6.07 -17.56
CA GLU A 83 5.08 5.89 -18.34
C GLU A 83 3.83 5.99 -17.46
N LEU A 84 3.84 5.33 -16.29
CA LEU A 84 2.69 5.24 -15.39
C LEU A 84 2.54 6.46 -14.47
N PHE A 85 3.64 6.95 -13.90
CA PHE A 85 3.63 7.99 -12.86
C PHE A 85 4.15 9.34 -13.33
N LYS A 86 4.65 9.46 -14.57
CA LYS A 86 5.28 10.70 -15.08
C LYS A 86 6.46 11.16 -14.21
N SER A 87 7.18 10.22 -13.59
CA SER A 87 8.40 10.49 -12.84
C SER A 87 9.61 10.55 -13.77
N MET A 88 10.56 11.44 -13.48
CA MET A 88 11.86 11.44 -14.17
C MET A 88 12.79 10.36 -13.63
N TYR A 89 12.67 10.04 -12.33
CA TYR A 89 13.51 9.07 -11.63
C TYR A 89 12.65 8.11 -10.81
N ALA A 90 13.04 6.84 -10.81
CA ALA A 90 12.43 5.78 -10.02
C ALA A 90 13.50 4.90 -9.35
N ASP A 91 13.28 4.53 -8.09
CA ASP A 91 14.14 3.62 -7.34
C ASP A 91 13.30 2.56 -6.62
N GLY A 92 13.56 1.30 -6.90
CA GLY A 92 12.87 0.14 -6.33
C GLY A 92 13.74 -0.70 -5.38
N ARG A 93 14.88 -0.19 -4.91
CA ARG A 93 15.84 -0.96 -4.13
C ARG A 93 15.43 -1.18 -2.67
N THR A 94 14.48 -0.40 -2.15
CA THR A 94 14.03 -0.52 -0.76
C THR A 94 13.07 -1.70 -0.55
N LEU A 95 13.10 -2.31 0.64
CA LEU A 95 12.48 -3.61 0.92
C LEU A 95 10.97 -3.51 1.26
N THR A 96 10.54 -2.41 1.86
CA THR A 96 9.15 -2.19 2.31
C THR A 96 8.84 -0.69 2.37
N GLY A 97 7.55 -0.31 2.51
CA GLY A 97 7.18 1.10 2.67
C GLY A 97 7.84 1.80 3.87
N VAL A 98 7.85 1.18 5.05
CA VAL A 98 8.52 1.76 6.24
C VAL A 98 10.03 1.88 6.01
N ASN A 99 10.64 0.90 5.36
CA ASN A 99 12.05 0.91 4.98
C ASN A 99 12.34 2.06 4.01
N THR A 100 11.46 2.28 3.04
CA THR A 100 11.54 3.40 2.10
C THR A 100 11.54 4.75 2.82
N ILE A 101 10.56 4.97 3.70
CA ILE A 101 10.48 6.23 4.47
C ILE A 101 11.68 6.40 5.39
N SER A 102 12.20 5.32 5.99
CA SER A 102 13.41 5.36 6.81
C SER A 102 14.60 5.87 6.01
N LEU A 103 14.80 5.33 4.81
CA LEU A 103 15.85 5.76 3.91
C LEU A 103 15.71 7.24 3.53
N LEU A 104 14.50 7.66 3.13
CA LEU A 104 14.23 9.06 2.75
C LEU A 104 14.55 10.01 3.90
N LEU A 105 14.13 9.68 5.12
CA LEU A 105 14.42 10.50 6.30
C LEU A 105 15.93 10.58 6.60
N MET A 106 16.65 9.46 6.51
CA MET A 106 18.10 9.44 6.72
C MET A 106 18.90 10.17 5.63
N SER A 107 18.39 10.14 4.39
CA SER A 107 19.08 10.76 3.25
C SER A 107 18.88 12.26 3.18
N LEU A 108 17.72 12.75 3.62
CA LEU A 108 17.26 14.09 3.31
C LEU A 108 17.22 15.02 4.54
N PHE A 109 17.21 14.49 5.75
CA PHE A 109 17.16 15.29 6.99
C PHE A 109 18.35 14.99 7.90
N LYS A 110 18.70 15.97 8.72
CA LYS A 110 19.77 15.90 9.72
C LYS A 110 19.19 15.82 11.13
N ASN A 111 20.04 15.40 12.05
CA ASN A 111 19.72 15.49 13.48
C ASN A 111 19.34 16.94 13.84
N ASN A 112 18.27 17.12 14.62
CA ASN A 112 17.63 18.37 15.01
C ASN A 112 16.84 19.12 13.93
N ASP A 113 16.78 18.64 12.69
CA ASP A 113 15.82 19.19 11.72
C ASP A 113 14.39 19.05 12.23
N LYS A 114 13.55 20.03 11.92
CA LYS A 114 12.13 20.06 12.29
C LYS A 114 11.27 19.85 11.06
N ILE A 115 10.33 18.90 11.14
CA ILE A 115 9.40 18.61 10.02
C ILE A 115 7.96 18.54 10.52
N LEU A 116 7.01 18.81 9.63
CA LEU A 116 5.60 18.52 9.84
C LEU A 116 5.31 17.06 9.45
N ILE A 117 4.50 16.36 10.24
CA ILE A 117 4.11 14.98 9.95
C ILE A 117 2.60 14.80 10.04
N SER A 118 2.04 13.93 9.19
CA SER A 118 0.73 13.35 9.42
C SER A 118 0.87 12.27 10.50
N ASP A 119 0.48 12.58 11.71
CA ASP A 119 0.48 11.65 12.83
C ASP A 119 -0.81 10.79 12.89
N GLU A 120 -0.98 10.00 13.96
CA GLU A 120 -2.13 9.11 14.09
C GLU A 120 -3.47 9.83 14.16
N GLU A 121 -3.49 11.07 14.62
CA GLU A 121 -4.72 11.86 14.75
C GLU A 121 -5.30 12.26 13.39
N CYS A 122 -4.44 12.43 12.38
CA CYS A 122 -4.85 12.68 11.00
C CYS A 122 -4.73 11.45 10.07
N GLY A 123 -4.90 10.26 10.63
CA GLY A 123 -4.84 9.01 9.87
C GLY A 123 -3.43 8.50 9.56
N GLY A 124 -2.40 9.14 10.12
CA GLY A 124 -1.01 8.83 9.87
C GLY A 124 -0.57 7.47 10.42
N HIS A 125 0.55 6.98 9.90
CA HIS A 125 1.13 5.70 10.30
C HIS A 125 1.86 5.83 11.64
N SER A 126 1.53 4.97 12.60
CA SER A 126 2.02 5.02 14.00
C SER A 126 3.55 4.87 14.16
N SER A 127 4.23 4.35 13.15
CA SER A 127 5.69 4.21 13.18
C SER A 127 6.43 5.53 12.91
N MET A 128 5.82 6.50 12.23
CA MET A 128 6.53 7.69 11.74
C MET A 128 7.05 8.60 12.86
N PRO A 129 6.27 8.95 13.90
CA PRO A 129 6.79 9.74 15.02
C PRO A 129 7.94 9.04 15.75
N LYS A 130 7.86 7.71 15.91
CA LYS A 130 8.89 6.89 16.56
C LYS A 130 10.18 6.85 15.76
N LEU A 131 10.06 6.72 14.43
CA LEU A 131 11.18 6.71 13.51
C LEU A 131 11.89 8.06 13.49
N CYS A 132 11.15 9.17 13.34
CA CYS A 132 11.71 10.52 13.40
C CYS A 132 12.46 10.76 14.73
N LYS A 133 11.87 10.38 15.86
CA LYS A 133 12.52 10.48 17.16
C LYS A 133 13.85 9.70 17.23
N ARG A 134 13.90 8.49 16.65
CA ARG A 134 15.15 7.69 16.59
C ARG A 134 16.24 8.33 15.76
N LEU A 135 15.86 9.05 14.70
CA LEU A 135 16.76 9.77 13.82
C LEU A 135 17.13 11.17 14.33
N GLY A 136 16.62 11.56 15.51
CA GLY A 136 16.82 12.88 16.08
C GLY A 136 16.09 14.00 15.35
N ILE A 137 15.11 13.67 14.52
CA ILE A 137 14.29 14.62 13.77
C ILE A 137 13.14 15.09 14.68
N LYS A 138 12.98 16.39 14.84
CA LYS A 138 11.88 17.00 15.59
C LYS A 138 10.61 17.03 14.74
N THR A 139 9.49 16.64 15.32
CA THR A 139 8.21 16.57 14.59
C THR A 139 7.18 17.52 15.17
N CYS A 140 6.35 18.11 14.31
CA CYS A 140 5.12 18.79 14.65
C CYS A 140 3.97 18.14 13.86
N SER A 141 2.83 17.95 14.52
CA SER A 141 1.63 17.43 13.89
C SER A 141 1.08 18.39 12.84
N MET A 142 0.61 17.85 11.71
CA MET A 142 -0.11 18.62 10.71
C MET A 142 -1.53 18.93 11.19
N PRO A 143 -2.02 20.17 11.02
CA PRO A 143 -3.40 20.49 11.31
C PRO A 143 -4.36 19.72 10.39
N TYR A 144 -5.45 19.18 10.96
CA TYR A 144 -6.41 18.34 10.24
C TYR A 144 -7.85 18.85 10.39
N ASP A 145 -8.62 18.79 9.31
CA ASP A 145 -10.04 19.11 9.27
C ASP A 145 -10.86 17.81 9.25
N TYR A 146 -11.38 17.45 10.41
CA TYR A 146 -12.18 16.21 10.59
C TYR A 146 -13.52 16.24 9.87
N ASN A 147 -14.06 17.43 9.53
CA ASN A 147 -15.30 17.54 8.80
C ASN A 147 -15.12 17.24 7.30
N ASN A 148 -13.94 17.57 6.78
CA ASN A 148 -13.60 17.37 5.38
C ASN A 148 -12.72 16.16 5.14
N TYR A 149 -12.23 15.48 6.18
CA TYR A 149 -11.27 14.37 6.12
C TYR A 149 -10.03 14.74 5.30
N ASP A 150 -9.48 15.94 5.53
CA ASP A 150 -8.34 16.50 4.83
C ASP A 150 -7.52 17.40 5.79
N PHE A 151 -6.35 17.88 5.35
CA PHE A 151 -5.58 18.82 6.16
C PHE A 151 -6.23 20.20 6.16
N ASP A 152 -6.04 20.92 7.28
CA ASP A 152 -6.36 22.35 7.39
C ASP A 152 -5.23 23.15 6.72
N TYR A 153 -5.39 23.42 5.42
CA TYR A 153 -4.35 24.04 4.61
C TYR A 153 -4.07 25.49 4.99
N GLU A 154 -4.98 26.22 5.60
CA GLU A 154 -4.74 27.59 6.08
C GLU A 154 -3.74 27.58 7.23
N LYS A 155 -4.01 26.77 8.25
CA LYS A 155 -3.11 26.59 9.38
C LYS A 155 -1.80 25.93 8.97
N LEU A 156 -1.83 24.94 8.08
CA LEU A 156 -0.64 24.29 7.55
C LEU A 156 0.28 25.28 6.86
N ASN A 157 -0.25 26.11 5.98
CA ASN A 157 0.53 27.11 5.25
C ASN A 157 1.08 28.20 6.19
N THR A 158 0.36 28.55 7.26
CA THR A 158 0.88 29.46 8.29
C THR A 158 2.09 28.85 9.02
N LEU A 159 2.03 27.54 9.36
CA LEU A 159 3.17 26.86 9.96
C LEU A 159 4.38 26.79 9.04
N LEU A 160 4.17 26.69 7.74
CA LEU A 160 5.25 26.60 6.75
C LEU A 160 6.00 27.92 6.54
N LEU A 161 5.53 29.04 7.08
CA LEU A 161 6.28 30.30 7.14
C LEU A 161 7.45 30.25 8.12
N ASP A 162 7.46 29.26 9.06
CA ASP A 162 8.59 29.02 9.96
C ASP A 162 9.78 28.41 9.19
N ASP A 163 10.86 29.13 9.04
CA ASP A 163 12.09 28.70 8.37
C ASP A 163 12.80 27.54 9.07
N SER A 164 12.50 27.30 10.34
CA SER A 164 13.00 26.14 11.08
C SER A 164 12.41 24.82 10.56
N ILE A 165 11.24 24.85 9.93
CA ILE A 165 10.60 23.67 9.33
C ILE A 165 11.28 23.36 7.99
N LYS A 166 11.95 22.19 7.93
CA LYS A 166 12.73 21.76 6.75
C LYS A 166 11.92 20.94 5.76
N GLY A 167 10.78 20.39 6.17
CA GLY A 167 9.96 19.61 5.26
C GLY A 167 8.67 19.08 5.89
N ILE A 168 7.97 18.29 5.10
CA ILE A 168 6.67 17.68 5.39
C ILE A 168 6.76 16.19 5.07
N LEU A 169 6.27 15.34 5.96
CA LEU A 169 6.05 13.92 5.71
C LEU A 169 4.55 13.60 5.83
N ILE A 170 3.92 13.31 4.71
CA ILE A 170 2.55 12.82 4.65
C ILE A 170 2.60 11.30 4.47
N CYS A 171 2.24 10.56 5.51
CA CYS A 171 2.25 9.09 5.54
C CYS A 171 0.96 8.59 6.19
N GLN A 172 -0.16 8.65 5.45
CA GLN A 172 -1.47 8.23 5.96
C GLN A 172 -1.71 6.75 5.72
N SER A 173 -2.07 6.01 6.76
CA SER A 173 -2.52 4.62 6.68
C SER A 173 -4.04 4.51 6.54
N ASP A 174 -4.76 5.51 6.99
CA ASP A 174 -6.21 5.62 6.89
C ASP A 174 -6.55 6.82 6.00
N MET A 175 -7.07 6.54 4.80
CA MET A 175 -7.30 7.54 3.77
C MET A 175 -8.54 7.17 2.95
N ILE A 176 -9.62 7.92 3.11
CA ILE A 176 -10.83 7.79 2.27
C ILE A 176 -10.84 8.77 1.12
N PHE A 177 -10.24 9.95 1.30
CA PHE A 177 -10.04 10.96 0.26
C PHE A 177 -8.56 11.27 0.13
N GLN A 178 -8.11 11.54 -1.10
CA GLN A 178 -6.74 11.95 -1.34
C GLN A 178 -6.50 13.36 -0.81
N PRO A 179 -5.41 13.61 -0.03
CA PRO A 179 -5.07 14.96 0.40
C PRO A 179 -4.77 15.85 -0.81
N LYS A 180 -5.16 17.13 -0.73
CA LYS A 180 -5.01 18.11 -1.83
C LYS A 180 -3.68 18.82 -1.73
N LEU A 181 -2.58 18.13 -2.10
CA LEU A 181 -1.22 18.64 -1.94
C LEU A 181 -0.96 19.94 -2.74
N GLU A 182 -1.72 20.20 -3.80
CA GLU A 182 -1.67 21.44 -4.56
C GLU A 182 -2.05 22.69 -3.75
N LYS A 183 -2.67 22.51 -2.58
CA LYS A 183 -3.00 23.60 -1.65
C LYS A 183 -1.86 23.96 -0.70
N ILE A 184 -0.80 23.15 -0.66
CA ILE A 184 0.37 23.37 0.18
C ILE A 184 1.23 24.46 -0.50
N LYS A 185 1.33 25.61 0.15
CA LYS A 185 2.20 26.71 -0.28
C LYS A 185 3.58 26.52 0.34
N MET A 186 4.42 25.80 -0.34
CA MET A 186 5.73 25.41 0.16
C MET A 186 6.84 26.13 -0.60
N ASP A 187 7.86 26.59 0.15
CA ASP A 187 9.11 27.04 -0.45
C ASP A 187 9.81 25.84 -1.14
N LYS A 188 10.40 26.11 -2.31
CA LYS A 188 11.12 25.10 -3.12
C LYS A 188 12.29 24.43 -2.39
N ASN A 189 12.81 25.06 -1.33
CA ASN A 189 13.89 24.52 -0.52
C ASN A 189 13.40 23.52 0.56
N LYS A 190 12.09 23.48 0.83
CA LYS A 190 11.51 22.53 1.78
C LYS A 190 11.20 21.21 1.08
N ILE A 191 11.38 20.10 1.78
CA ILE A 191 11.20 18.77 1.25
C ILE A 191 9.76 18.29 1.53
N LEU A 192 9.05 17.81 0.52
CA LEU A 192 7.74 17.16 0.67
C LEU A 192 7.83 15.69 0.31
N ILE A 193 7.65 14.83 1.31
CA ILE A 193 7.54 13.39 1.14
C ILE A 193 6.07 12.99 1.25
N TYR A 194 5.53 12.41 0.20
CA TYR A 194 4.19 11.84 0.15
C TYR A 194 4.27 10.31 0.06
N ASP A 195 3.95 9.64 1.15
CA ASP A 195 3.76 8.19 1.15
C ASP A 195 2.40 7.83 0.54
N ALA A 196 2.44 7.42 -0.71
CA ALA A 196 1.29 7.02 -1.50
C ALA A 196 0.97 5.52 -1.38
N THR A 197 1.54 4.80 -0.42
CA THR A 197 1.38 3.34 -0.23
C THR A 197 -0.08 2.87 -0.35
N GLN A 198 -1.03 3.63 0.17
CA GLN A 198 -2.45 3.25 0.13
C GLN A 198 -3.07 3.43 -1.26
N VAL A 199 -2.52 4.29 -2.09
CA VAL A 199 -3.15 4.78 -3.32
C VAL A 199 -2.26 4.71 -4.55
N LEU A 200 -1.10 4.05 -4.45
CA LEU A 200 -0.11 4.00 -5.53
C LEU A 200 -0.71 3.47 -6.84
N GLY A 201 -1.50 2.40 -6.79
CA GLY A 201 -2.21 1.89 -7.97
C GLY A 201 -3.27 2.86 -8.49
N LEU A 202 -4.00 3.54 -7.61
CA LEU A 202 -5.01 4.53 -8.02
C LEU A 202 -4.37 5.74 -8.72
N ILE A 203 -3.15 6.13 -8.31
CA ILE A 203 -2.37 7.18 -8.99
C ILE A 203 -1.88 6.68 -10.36
N ALA A 204 -1.27 5.49 -10.41
CA ALA A 204 -0.78 4.90 -11.66
C ALA A 204 -1.88 4.73 -12.71
N SER A 205 -3.09 4.38 -12.29
CA SER A 205 -4.26 4.24 -13.16
C SER A 205 -4.95 5.56 -13.53
N LYS A 206 -4.45 6.70 -13.02
CA LYS A 206 -5.06 8.04 -13.16
C LYS A 206 -6.48 8.15 -12.57
N LYS A 207 -6.83 7.28 -11.63
CA LYS A 207 -8.13 7.33 -10.94
C LYS A 207 -8.18 8.49 -9.95
N ILE A 208 -7.05 8.83 -9.34
CA ILE A 208 -6.84 9.99 -8.48
C ILE A 208 -5.64 10.79 -8.98
N ARG A 209 -5.44 11.99 -8.43
CA ARG A 209 -4.43 12.93 -8.91
C ARG A 209 -3.01 12.40 -8.71
N ASN A 210 -2.18 12.56 -9.74
CA ASN A 210 -0.75 12.34 -9.69
C ASN A 210 -0.03 13.67 -9.39
N TYR A 211 0.60 13.78 -8.23
CA TYR A 211 1.29 15.00 -7.81
C TYR A 211 2.68 15.19 -8.43
N LEU A 212 3.25 14.17 -9.09
CA LEU A 212 4.45 14.33 -9.90
C LEU A 212 4.21 15.19 -11.16
N GLU A 213 2.96 15.27 -11.62
CA GLU A 213 2.58 16.18 -12.71
C GLU A 213 2.38 17.63 -12.25
N PHE A 214 2.22 17.85 -10.93
CA PHE A 214 2.06 19.17 -10.33
C PHE A 214 3.38 19.74 -9.81
N PHE A 215 4.18 18.93 -9.10
CA PHE A 215 5.49 19.33 -8.59
C PHE A 215 6.58 19.00 -9.62
N ASP A 216 7.05 20.00 -10.33
CA ASP A 216 8.14 19.84 -11.31
C ASP A 216 9.52 19.63 -10.64
N SER A 217 10.57 19.53 -11.44
CA SER A 217 11.95 19.32 -10.99
C SER A 217 12.52 20.43 -10.10
N SER A 218 11.86 21.59 -10.02
CA SER A 218 12.28 22.69 -9.14
C SER A 218 11.84 22.51 -7.69
N TYR A 219 10.90 21.58 -7.43
CA TYR A 219 10.45 21.24 -6.09
C TYR A 219 11.20 20.02 -5.53
N GLN A 220 11.46 20.05 -4.23
CA GLN A 220 12.00 18.88 -3.52
C GLN A 220 10.83 17.94 -3.13
N PHE A 221 10.16 17.38 -4.15
CA PHE A 221 9.00 16.50 -3.99
C PHE A 221 9.36 15.04 -4.24
N ILE A 222 8.95 14.18 -3.31
CA ILE A 222 9.10 12.74 -3.41
C ILE A 222 7.73 12.08 -3.22
N MET A 223 7.31 11.25 -4.16
CA MET A 223 6.25 10.29 -3.97
C MET A 223 6.87 8.91 -3.73
N ALA A 224 6.51 8.27 -2.65
CA ALA A 224 7.02 6.95 -2.32
C ALA A 224 5.88 6.02 -1.92
N GLY A 225 6.11 4.72 -1.96
CA GLY A 225 5.08 3.79 -1.53
C GLY A 225 5.50 2.34 -1.57
N SER A 226 4.73 1.51 -0.89
CA SER A 226 4.85 0.06 -0.97
C SER A 226 3.99 -0.47 -2.13
N SER A 227 4.51 -1.44 -2.85
CA SER A 227 3.92 -1.93 -4.11
C SER A 227 2.91 -3.08 -3.94
N HIS A 228 2.45 -3.39 -2.71
CA HIS A 228 1.63 -4.59 -2.45
C HIS A 228 0.20 -4.31 -1.93
N LYS A 229 -0.32 -3.08 -2.12
CA LYS A 229 -1.68 -2.72 -1.70
C LYS A 229 -2.56 -2.47 -2.92
N THR A 230 -2.85 -1.21 -3.26
CA THR A 230 -3.63 -0.91 -4.48
C THR A 230 -2.87 -1.21 -5.77
N LEU A 231 -1.53 -1.19 -5.73
CA LEU A 231 -0.69 -1.81 -6.75
C LEU A 231 -0.43 -3.26 -6.33
N PRO A 232 -0.87 -4.29 -7.10
CA PRO A 232 -0.84 -5.69 -6.67
C PRO A 232 0.53 -6.36 -6.94
N GLY A 233 1.60 -5.75 -6.44
CA GLY A 233 2.98 -6.18 -6.64
C GLY A 233 3.60 -6.89 -5.44
N PRO A 234 4.90 -7.16 -5.49
CA PRO A 234 5.65 -7.75 -4.39
C PRO A 234 5.73 -6.80 -3.20
N THR A 235 6.05 -7.32 -2.03
CA THR A 235 6.43 -6.47 -0.89
C THR A 235 7.75 -5.79 -1.21
N ASN A 236 7.68 -4.60 -1.76
CA ASN A 236 8.82 -3.78 -2.13
C ASN A 236 8.49 -2.30 -1.94
N GLY A 237 9.48 -1.44 -1.89
CA GLY A 237 9.33 0.01 -1.91
C GLY A 237 9.58 0.57 -3.31
N LEU A 238 8.89 1.64 -3.64
CA LEU A 238 9.10 2.42 -4.86
C LEU A 238 9.22 3.90 -4.47
N ILE A 239 10.30 4.54 -4.92
CA ILE A 239 10.56 5.98 -4.76
C ILE A 239 10.46 6.61 -6.14
N LEU A 240 9.75 7.72 -6.25
CA LEU A 240 9.50 8.44 -7.48
C LEU A 240 9.74 9.94 -7.24
N THR A 241 10.51 10.58 -8.09
CA THR A 241 10.77 12.03 -8.00
C THR A 241 11.13 12.62 -9.36
N ASN A 242 10.98 13.95 -9.49
CA ASN A 242 11.46 14.70 -10.65
C ASN A 242 12.76 15.44 -10.35
N SER A 243 13.27 15.37 -9.12
CA SER A 243 14.49 16.07 -8.68
C SER A 243 15.73 15.18 -8.78
N SER A 244 16.70 15.55 -9.60
CA SER A 244 18.01 14.88 -9.68
C SER A 244 18.80 15.00 -8.38
N ASP A 245 18.70 16.14 -7.68
CA ASP A 245 19.37 16.34 -6.38
C ASP A 245 18.87 15.32 -5.34
N ILE A 246 17.57 15.05 -5.31
CA ILE A 246 16.99 14.06 -4.40
C ILE A 246 17.47 12.65 -4.73
N ILE A 247 17.37 12.21 -5.99
CA ILE A 247 17.73 10.83 -6.33
C ILE A 247 19.21 10.56 -6.08
N ASN A 248 20.08 11.53 -6.34
CA ASN A 248 21.51 11.42 -6.05
C ASN A 248 21.78 11.32 -4.54
N LYS A 249 21.12 12.13 -3.70
CA LYS A 249 21.25 12.02 -2.24
C LYS A 249 20.79 10.65 -1.71
N ILE A 250 19.73 10.11 -2.31
CA ILE A 250 19.22 8.77 -1.94
C ILE A 250 20.23 7.69 -2.36
N ASP A 251 20.75 7.77 -3.58
CA ASP A 251 21.70 6.78 -4.11
C ASP A 251 22.98 6.68 -3.27
N LEU A 252 23.55 7.83 -2.90
CA LEU A 252 24.71 7.94 -2.01
C LEU A 252 24.46 7.32 -0.62
N LYS A 253 23.22 7.23 -0.19
CA LYS A 253 22.87 6.61 1.11
C LYS A 253 22.48 5.15 1.00
N ILE A 254 21.88 4.75 -0.10
CA ILE A 254 21.55 3.33 -0.29
C ILE A 254 22.80 2.49 -0.24
N ASN A 255 23.82 2.82 -1.02
CA ASN A 255 25.07 2.09 -1.07
C ASN A 255 26.24 3.04 -0.70
N PRO A 256 27.08 2.70 0.28
CA PRO A 256 27.10 1.43 1.04
C PRO A 256 26.33 1.44 2.36
N ASP A 257 25.70 2.55 2.75
CA ASP A 257 25.26 2.79 4.14
C ASP A 257 24.05 1.96 4.52
N TYR A 258 23.10 1.74 3.59
CA TYR A 258 21.79 1.21 3.89
C TYR A 258 21.55 -0.21 3.34
N LEU A 259 21.95 -0.47 2.10
CA LEU A 259 21.87 -1.77 1.44
C LEU A 259 23.17 -2.06 0.69
N ARG A 260 23.71 -3.26 0.90
CA ARG A 260 24.86 -3.74 0.12
C ARG A 260 24.43 -4.61 -1.05
N ASN A 261 23.52 -5.55 -0.81
CA ASN A 261 22.94 -6.40 -1.85
C ASN A 261 21.45 -6.05 -2.08
N VAL A 262 21.11 -5.81 -3.31
CA VAL A 262 19.76 -5.47 -3.72
C VAL A 262 18.97 -6.74 -4.03
N GLN A 263 17.69 -6.77 -3.66
CA GLN A 263 16.83 -7.91 -3.94
C GLN A 263 16.25 -7.82 -5.37
N LEU A 264 17.07 -8.20 -6.35
CA LEU A 264 16.73 -8.04 -7.78
C LEU A 264 15.46 -8.77 -8.22
N HIS A 265 15.18 -9.94 -7.64
CA HIS A 265 13.94 -10.67 -7.91
C HIS A 265 12.69 -9.88 -7.51
N GLN A 266 12.77 -9.09 -6.44
CA GLN A 266 11.67 -8.19 -6.03
C GLN A 266 11.51 -7.03 -7.02
N ILE A 267 12.63 -6.41 -7.44
CA ILE A 267 12.61 -5.35 -8.45
C ILE A 267 12.06 -5.87 -9.78
N MET A 268 12.47 -7.06 -10.21
CA MET A 268 11.96 -7.66 -11.45
C MET A 268 10.47 -8.01 -11.33
N SER A 269 10.03 -8.49 -10.17
CA SER A 269 8.60 -8.72 -9.90
C SER A 269 7.81 -7.42 -9.89
N LEU A 270 8.38 -6.32 -9.38
CA LEU A 270 7.79 -4.98 -9.46
C LEU A 270 7.69 -4.50 -10.92
N ILE A 271 8.74 -4.70 -11.74
CA ILE A 271 8.72 -4.40 -13.17
C ILE A 271 7.56 -5.15 -13.87
N PHE A 272 7.41 -6.44 -13.60
CA PHE A 272 6.30 -7.25 -14.14
C PHE A 272 4.95 -6.75 -13.65
N THR A 273 4.87 -6.29 -12.41
CA THR A 273 3.66 -5.67 -11.87
C THR A 273 3.31 -4.38 -12.61
N LEU A 274 4.28 -3.51 -12.87
CA LEU A 274 4.06 -2.26 -13.60
C LEU A 274 3.62 -2.53 -15.05
N GLU A 275 4.19 -3.54 -15.71
CA GLU A 275 3.77 -3.97 -17.04
C GLU A 275 2.33 -4.50 -17.04
N GLU A 276 1.98 -5.45 -16.17
CA GLU A 276 0.61 -5.93 -16.03
C GLU A 276 -0.35 -4.77 -15.72
N PHE A 277 0.07 -3.87 -14.87
CA PHE A 277 -0.72 -2.74 -14.45
C PHE A 277 -0.92 -1.69 -15.55
N SER A 278 0.02 -1.53 -16.46
CA SER A 278 -0.11 -0.64 -17.62
C SER A 278 -1.29 -1.02 -18.52
N ILE A 279 -1.62 -2.32 -18.56
CA ILE A 279 -2.68 -2.90 -19.38
C ILE A 279 -4.00 -2.96 -18.61
N PHE A 280 -3.99 -3.51 -17.39
CA PHE A 280 -5.22 -3.82 -16.64
C PHE A 280 -5.51 -2.84 -15.51
N GLY A 281 -4.57 -1.98 -15.14
CA GLY A 281 -4.65 -1.14 -13.94
C GLY A 281 -5.81 -0.15 -13.96
N LYS A 282 -6.15 0.41 -15.12
CA LYS A 282 -7.26 1.35 -15.25
C LYS A 282 -8.59 0.70 -14.88
N GLU A 283 -8.92 -0.42 -15.54
CA GLU A 283 -10.16 -1.14 -15.30
C GLU A 283 -10.24 -1.67 -13.86
N TYR A 284 -9.14 -2.22 -13.35
CA TYR A 284 -9.04 -2.70 -11.98
C TYR A 284 -9.32 -1.60 -10.95
N CYS A 285 -8.72 -0.43 -11.09
CA CYS A 285 -8.90 0.67 -10.14
C CYS A 285 -10.27 1.34 -10.24
N GLU A 286 -10.83 1.47 -11.44
CA GLU A 286 -12.22 1.90 -11.63
C GLU A 286 -13.19 0.97 -10.92
N HIS A 287 -13.00 -0.34 -11.08
CA HIS A 287 -13.78 -1.35 -10.38
C HIS A 287 -13.58 -1.28 -8.87
N MET A 288 -12.35 -1.13 -8.39
CA MET A 288 -12.02 -1.04 -6.95
C MET A 288 -12.78 0.08 -6.23
N VAL A 289 -12.79 1.28 -6.79
CA VAL A 289 -13.50 2.42 -6.21
C VAL A 289 -15.02 2.27 -6.36
N LYS A 290 -15.49 1.69 -7.47
CA LYS A 290 -16.91 1.41 -7.68
C LYS A 290 -17.44 0.43 -6.63
N VAL A 291 -16.77 -0.70 -6.40
CA VAL A 291 -17.21 -1.69 -5.41
C VAL A 291 -17.06 -1.16 -3.99
N ALA A 292 -16.09 -0.27 -3.71
CA ALA A 292 -15.97 0.39 -2.42
C ALA A 292 -17.22 1.23 -2.09
N ASN A 293 -17.61 2.10 -3.00
CA ASN A 293 -18.80 2.95 -2.80
C ASN A 293 -20.09 2.12 -2.78
N MET A 294 -20.20 1.08 -3.60
CA MET A 294 -21.34 0.17 -3.60
C MET A 294 -21.47 -0.61 -2.28
N LEU A 295 -20.37 -1.14 -1.76
CA LEU A 295 -20.35 -1.83 -0.47
C LEU A 295 -20.68 -0.86 0.68
N GLY A 296 -20.11 0.37 0.65
CA GLY A 296 -20.45 1.41 1.62
C GLY A 296 -21.95 1.70 1.66
N LYS A 297 -22.60 1.81 0.50
CA LYS A 297 -24.06 2.02 0.39
C LYS A 297 -24.83 0.82 0.96
N LEU A 298 -24.48 -0.41 0.59
CA LEU A 298 -25.15 -1.61 1.09
C LEU A 298 -25.03 -1.77 2.62
N LEU A 299 -23.88 -1.40 3.18
CA LEU A 299 -23.67 -1.42 4.64
C LEU A 299 -24.50 -0.33 5.34
N GLU A 300 -24.59 0.87 4.77
CA GLU A 300 -25.45 1.95 5.30
C GLU A 300 -26.93 1.55 5.28
N GLU A 301 -27.41 0.91 4.20
CA GLU A 301 -28.77 0.37 4.10
C GLU A 301 -29.07 -0.69 5.17
N LYS A 302 -28.05 -1.38 5.70
CA LYS A 302 -28.14 -2.29 6.84
C LYS A 302 -28.08 -1.59 8.21
N GLY A 303 -27.94 -0.26 8.24
CA GLY A 303 -27.90 0.52 9.47
C GLY A 303 -26.51 0.76 10.05
N PHE A 304 -25.44 0.41 9.35
CA PHE A 304 -24.09 0.78 9.77
C PHE A 304 -23.84 2.29 9.58
N ASN A 305 -23.14 2.89 10.54
CA ASN A 305 -22.69 4.26 10.42
C ASN A 305 -21.37 4.30 9.62
N ILE A 306 -21.45 4.70 8.36
CA ILE A 306 -20.30 4.72 7.44
C ILE A 306 -19.77 6.14 7.30
N VAL A 307 -18.44 6.29 7.42
CA VAL A 307 -17.78 7.57 7.13
C VAL A 307 -17.96 7.90 5.65
N LYS A 308 -18.45 9.10 5.37
CA LYS A 308 -18.66 9.61 4.01
C LYS A 308 -18.61 11.14 3.98
N LYS A 309 -18.34 11.69 2.81
CA LYS A 309 -18.49 13.11 2.54
C LYS A 309 -19.52 13.28 1.43
N ASP A 310 -20.54 14.07 1.70
CA ASP A 310 -21.71 14.19 0.83
C ASP A 310 -22.35 12.82 0.59
N LYS A 311 -22.32 12.32 -0.64
CA LYS A 311 -22.83 10.99 -1.03
C LYS A 311 -21.73 10.00 -1.40
N ILE A 312 -20.46 10.36 -1.18
CA ILE A 312 -19.29 9.58 -1.55
C ILE A 312 -18.69 8.94 -0.30
N TYR A 313 -18.60 7.62 -0.26
CA TYR A 313 -18.01 6.90 0.86
C TYR A 313 -16.48 6.92 0.81
N THR A 314 -15.91 6.91 -0.41
CA THR A 314 -14.46 6.94 -0.59
C THR A 314 -14.05 7.27 -2.04
N GLU A 315 -12.89 7.88 -2.19
CA GLU A 315 -12.15 7.99 -3.46
C GLU A 315 -11.10 6.87 -3.59
N THR A 316 -10.91 6.07 -2.54
CA THR A 316 -9.89 5.02 -2.45
C THR A 316 -10.51 3.62 -2.39
N HIS A 317 -9.76 2.67 -1.88
CA HIS A 317 -10.19 1.30 -1.63
C HIS A 317 -10.69 1.06 -0.19
N GLN A 318 -10.64 2.08 0.66
CA GLN A 318 -10.94 1.95 2.10
C GLN A 318 -12.35 2.43 2.42
N ILE A 319 -13.06 1.68 3.25
CA ILE A 319 -14.34 2.05 3.84
C ILE A 319 -14.17 2.03 5.35
N PHE A 320 -14.70 3.04 6.05
CA PHE A 320 -14.67 3.14 7.50
C PHE A 320 -16.05 3.05 8.08
N ILE A 321 -16.25 2.07 8.97
CA ILE A 321 -17.48 1.85 9.74
C ILE A 321 -17.23 2.38 11.15
N LEU A 322 -17.97 3.37 11.57
CA LEU A 322 -17.94 3.86 12.95
C LEU A 322 -18.68 2.87 13.86
N MET A 323 -18.08 2.52 14.98
CA MET A 323 -18.63 1.52 15.88
C MET A 323 -18.12 1.75 17.31
N ASP A 324 -18.99 1.51 18.30
CA ASP A 324 -18.60 1.57 19.71
C ASP A 324 -17.43 0.63 20.00
N SER A 325 -16.48 1.05 20.83
CA SER A 325 -15.24 0.31 21.10
C SER A 325 -15.47 -1.09 21.65
N LYS A 326 -16.50 -1.26 22.50
CA LYS A 326 -16.84 -2.59 23.07
C LYS A 326 -17.40 -3.53 22.02
N ILE A 327 -18.16 -2.99 21.06
CA ILE A 327 -18.68 -3.75 19.93
C ILE A 327 -17.55 -4.09 18.95
N VAL A 328 -16.62 -3.16 18.69
CA VAL A 328 -15.45 -3.41 17.82
C VAL A 328 -14.66 -4.62 18.28
N ASP A 329 -14.37 -4.72 19.58
CA ASP A 329 -13.58 -5.85 20.12
C ASP A 329 -14.33 -7.19 19.93
N LYS A 330 -15.63 -7.24 20.21
CA LYS A 330 -16.48 -8.44 19.95
C LYS A 330 -16.53 -8.76 18.44
N PHE A 331 -16.73 -7.74 17.61
CA PHE A 331 -16.83 -7.88 16.15
C PHE A 331 -15.55 -8.48 15.54
N ILE A 332 -14.38 -8.01 15.95
CA ILE A 332 -13.09 -8.56 15.51
C ILE A 332 -12.93 -10.01 15.92
N MET A 333 -13.28 -10.35 17.16
CA MET A 333 -13.21 -11.74 17.64
C MET A 333 -14.12 -12.66 16.82
N ARG A 334 -15.36 -12.23 16.51
CA ARG A 334 -16.27 -12.98 15.65
C ARG A 334 -15.75 -13.11 14.22
N CYS A 335 -15.25 -12.01 13.63
CA CYS A 335 -14.64 -12.04 12.30
C CYS A 335 -13.46 -13.04 12.23
N GLN A 336 -12.64 -13.13 13.27
CA GLN A 336 -11.56 -14.12 13.33
C GLN A 336 -12.09 -15.56 13.30
N VAL A 337 -13.16 -15.85 14.08
CA VAL A 337 -13.81 -17.17 14.09
C VAL A 337 -14.37 -17.52 12.71
N TYR A 338 -15.00 -16.55 12.04
CA TYR A 338 -15.62 -16.72 10.72
C TYR A 338 -14.64 -16.54 9.56
N LYS A 339 -13.35 -16.35 9.83
CA LYS A 339 -12.29 -16.14 8.82
C LYS A 339 -12.58 -14.93 7.90
N ILE A 340 -13.00 -13.83 8.47
CA ILE A 340 -13.18 -12.56 7.76
C ILE A 340 -11.99 -11.67 8.12
N THR A 341 -11.14 -11.35 7.15
CA THR A 341 -9.96 -10.51 7.38
C THR A 341 -10.33 -9.03 7.25
N LEU A 342 -10.04 -8.22 8.27
CA LEU A 342 -10.27 -6.78 8.29
C LEU A 342 -9.45 -6.13 9.42
N ASN A 343 -9.56 -4.80 9.61
CA ASN A 343 -8.80 -4.10 10.63
C ASN A 343 -9.70 -3.29 11.58
N ALA A 344 -9.52 -3.44 12.88
CA ALA A 344 -9.97 -2.46 13.86
C ALA A 344 -9.09 -1.21 13.84
N ARG A 345 -9.69 -0.04 14.09
CA ARG A 345 -9.00 1.23 14.25
C ARG A 345 -9.56 2.00 15.44
N LYS A 346 -8.65 2.52 16.28
CA LYS A 346 -8.97 3.45 17.37
C LYS A 346 -8.20 4.74 17.09
N LYS A 347 -8.80 5.63 16.30
CA LYS A 347 -8.20 6.91 15.89
C LYS A 347 -9.26 8.00 15.87
N GLN A 348 -8.84 9.25 15.95
CA GLN A 348 -9.75 10.38 16.01
C GLN A 348 -10.62 10.52 14.76
N ILE A 349 -10.11 10.15 13.57
CA ILE A 349 -10.90 10.16 12.34
C ILE A 349 -12.09 9.20 12.37
N TYR A 350 -12.15 8.27 13.33
CA TYR A 350 -13.26 7.36 13.59
C TYR A 350 -14.12 7.78 14.77
N ASN A 351 -13.98 9.04 15.23
CA ASN A 351 -14.62 9.47 16.46
C ASN A 351 -14.41 8.49 17.63
N GLY A 352 -13.20 7.94 17.71
CA GLY A 352 -12.72 7.04 18.77
C GLY A 352 -12.51 5.59 18.35
N SER A 353 -13.40 4.96 17.59
CA SER A 353 -13.27 3.57 17.17
C SER A 353 -14.07 3.22 15.93
N GLY A 354 -13.65 2.17 15.25
CA GLY A 354 -14.30 1.67 14.06
C GLY A 354 -13.59 0.52 13.38
N ILE A 355 -14.15 0.10 12.26
CA ILE A 355 -13.63 -0.97 11.41
C ILE A 355 -13.21 -0.37 10.07
N ARG A 356 -12.01 -0.73 9.59
CA ARG A 356 -11.55 -0.43 8.25
C ARG A 356 -11.66 -1.67 7.37
N ILE A 357 -12.35 -1.54 6.25
CA ILE A 357 -12.50 -2.55 5.20
C ILE A 357 -11.73 -2.09 3.97
N GLY A 358 -11.08 -3.02 3.27
CA GLY A 358 -10.45 -2.79 1.98
C GLY A 358 -11.17 -3.55 0.85
N THR A 359 -11.26 -2.95 -0.31
CA THR A 359 -11.95 -3.52 -1.47
C THR A 359 -11.00 -3.94 -2.61
N GLN A 360 -9.69 -3.74 -2.44
CA GLN A 360 -8.72 -4.02 -3.49
C GLN A 360 -8.67 -5.51 -3.88
N LEU A 361 -8.77 -6.45 -2.91
CA LEU A 361 -8.79 -7.87 -3.19
C LEU A 361 -10.10 -8.32 -3.85
N ILE A 362 -11.24 -7.91 -3.32
CA ILE A 362 -12.54 -8.28 -3.90
C ILE A 362 -12.70 -7.69 -5.31
N ALA A 363 -12.17 -6.51 -5.57
CA ALA A 363 -12.07 -5.97 -6.92
C ALA A 363 -11.10 -6.78 -7.80
N ARG A 364 -9.96 -7.24 -7.25
CA ARG A 364 -8.99 -8.10 -7.96
C ARG A 364 -9.63 -9.40 -8.45
N TYR A 365 -10.60 -9.94 -7.71
CA TYR A 365 -11.40 -11.11 -8.10
C TYR A 365 -12.59 -10.77 -9.02
N GLY A 366 -12.81 -9.51 -9.36
CA GLY A 366 -13.90 -9.09 -10.22
C GLY A 366 -15.29 -9.21 -9.59
N TRP A 367 -15.37 -9.25 -8.25
CA TRP A 367 -16.66 -9.36 -7.56
C TRP A 367 -17.51 -8.11 -7.75
N ASN A 368 -18.81 -8.31 -7.90
CA ASN A 368 -19.78 -7.27 -8.22
C ASN A 368 -20.93 -7.24 -7.19
N TYR A 369 -22.05 -6.68 -7.58
CA TYR A 369 -23.20 -6.41 -6.70
C TYR A 369 -23.66 -7.63 -5.90
N ASP A 370 -23.73 -8.81 -6.52
CA ASP A 370 -24.25 -10.02 -5.87
C ASP A 370 -23.33 -10.47 -4.71
N GLU A 371 -22.01 -10.50 -4.95
CA GLU A 371 -21.04 -10.81 -3.90
C GLU A 371 -21.05 -9.74 -2.81
N LEU A 372 -21.14 -8.45 -3.16
CA LEU A 372 -21.19 -7.36 -2.18
C LEU A 372 -22.45 -7.40 -1.33
N LYS A 373 -23.59 -7.82 -1.89
CA LYS A 373 -24.83 -8.04 -1.14
C LYS A 373 -24.66 -9.15 -0.11
N ILE A 374 -24.01 -10.26 -0.48
CA ILE A 374 -23.70 -11.36 0.46
C ILE A 374 -22.73 -10.83 1.54
N ILE A 375 -21.67 -10.10 1.16
CA ILE A 375 -20.72 -9.52 2.12
C ILE A 375 -21.41 -8.61 3.13
N SER A 376 -22.28 -7.72 2.66
CA SER A 376 -23.01 -6.80 3.54
C SER A 376 -23.94 -7.53 4.50
N GLU A 377 -24.59 -8.60 4.07
CA GLU A 377 -25.44 -9.44 4.93
C GLU A 377 -24.62 -10.22 5.96
N VAL A 378 -23.50 -10.80 5.56
CA VAL A 378 -22.56 -11.50 6.44
C VAL A 378 -22.08 -10.57 7.56
N LEU A 379 -21.57 -9.38 7.20
CA LEU A 379 -21.09 -8.40 8.19
C LEU A 379 -22.21 -7.92 9.13
N TYR A 380 -23.41 -7.75 8.61
CA TYR A 380 -24.57 -7.38 9.42
C TYR A 380 -24.96 -8.47 10.42
N LYS A 381 -24.96 -9.73 10.02
CA LYS A 381 -25.22 -10.86 10.92
C LYS A 381 -24.13 -11.02 11.98
N VAL A 382 -22.86 -10.81 11.63
CA VAL A 382 -21.77 -10.76 12.63
C VAL A 382 -22.02 -9.61 13.64
N TYR A 383 -22.48 -8.45 13.18
CA TYR A 383 -22.81 -7.34 14.05
C TYR A 383 -23.97 -7.66 14.99
N LEU A 384 -25.05 -8.29 14.49
CA LEU A 384 -26.18 -8.70 15.32
C LEU A 384 -25.77 -9.66 16.44
N GLU A 385 -24.88 -10.63 16.18
CA GLU A 385 -24.32 -11.51 17.22
C GLU A 385 -23.45 -10.77 18.26
N CYS A 386 -22.94 -9.58 17.93
CA CYS A 386 -22.17 -8.79 18.89
C CYS A 386 -23.06 -7.97 19.84
N ILE A 387 -24.26 -7.59 19.40
CA ILE A 387 -25.19 -6.79 20.21
C ILE A 387 -26.21 -7.62 20.98
N ASP A 388 -26.52 -8.85 20.52
CA ASP A 388 -27.41 -9.79 21.19
C ASP A 388 -26.76 -11.19 21.26
N GLU A 389 -26.37 -11.59 22.45
CA GLU A 389 -25.68 -12.88 22.70
C GLU A 389 -26.59 -14.11 22.48
N ASN A 390 -27.91 -13.94 22.44
CA ASN A 390 -28.85 -14.99 22.13
C ASN A 390 -29.01 -15.24 20.61
N THR A 391 -28.52 -14.32 19.80
CA THR A 391 -28.58 -14.43 18.35
C THR A 391 -27.42 -15.24 17.81
N ASN A 392 -27.70 -16.23 16.93
CA ASN A 392 -26.70 -17.10 16.32
C ASN A 392 -26.97 -17.28 14.81
N TYR A 393 -26.07 -16.73 14.00
CA TYR A 393 -26.08 -16.85 12.55
C TYR A 393 -24.88 -17.67 12.01
N SER A 394 -24.15 -18.38 12.87
CA SER A 394 -22.89 -19.05 12.53
C SER A 394 -22.99 -19.95 11.30
N ASN A 395 -24.04 -20.78 11.17
CA ASN A 395 -24.22 -21.65 10.00
C ASN A 395 -24.34 -20.86 8.69
N TYR A 396 -25.10 -19.77 8.70
CA TYR A 396 -25.22 -18.88 7.53
C TYR A 396 -23.90 -18.22 7.19
N ILE A 397 -23.25 -17.60 8.18
CA ILE A 397 -21.99 -16.88 7.99
C ILE A 397 -20.90 -17.80 7.44
N ILE A 398 -20.70 -18.96 8.05
CA ILE A 398 -19.71 -19.95 7.62
C ILE A 398 -20.00 -20.44 6.19
N SER A 399 -21.27 -20.70 5.88
CA SER A 399 -21.68 -21.14 4.54
C SER A 399 -21.36 -20.10 3.48
N GLU A 400 -21.71 -18.83 3.74
CA GLU A 400 -21.51 -17.75 2.75
C GLU A 400 -20.05 -17.35 2.60
N VAL A 401 -19.27 -17.30 3.70
CA VAL A 401 -17.83 -17.09 3.64
C VAL A 401 -17.15 -18.20 2.82
N LYS A 402 -17.54 -19.47 3.03
CA LYS A 402 -17.04 -20.60 2.25
C LYS A 402 -17.48 -20.55 0.78
N ASN A 403 -18.69 -20.08 0.49
CA ASN A 403 -19.19 -19.90 -0.87
C ASN A 403 -18.37 -18.80 -1.61
N LEU A 404 -18.19 -17.65 -0.99
CA LEU A 404 -17.38 -16.55 -1.55
C LEU A 404 -15.92 -16.94 -1.74
N SER A 405 -15.32 -17.65 -0.78
CA SER A 405 -13.92 -18.04 -0.86
C SER A 405 -13.59 -18.93 -2.07
N LYS A 406 -14.56 -19.71 -2.57
CA LYS A 406 -14.42 -20.53 -3.78
C LYS A 406 -14.41 -19.70 -5.09
N ARG A 407 -14.81 -18.44 -5.03
CA ARG A 407 -14.87 -17.53 -6.18
C ARG A 407 -13.63 -16.64 -6.30
N LYS A 408 -12.58 -16.89 -5.53
CA LYS A 408 -11.32 -16.19 -5.59
C LYS A 408 -10.57 -16.58 -6.87
N MET A 409 -10.61 -15.74 -7.87
CA MET A 409 -9.87 -15.89 -9.12
C MET A 409 -9.45 -14.50 -9.61
N ILE A 410 -8.15 -14.29 -9.79
CA ILE A 410 -7.62 -13.01 -10.28
C ILE A 410 -8.15 -12.74 -11.68
N LYS A 411 -8.83 -11.61 -11.86
CA LYS A 411 -9.43 -11.20 -13.13
C LYS A 411 -8.49 -10.35 -13.99
N TYR A 412 -7.78 -9.42 -13.38
CA TYR A 412 -6.99 -8.40 -14.08
C TYR A 412 -5.54 -8.87 -14.21
N THR A 413 -5.29 -9.84 -15.10
CA THR A 413 -3.97 -10.45 -15.33
C THR A 413 -3.90 -10.99 -16.77
N PHE A 414 -2.71 -11.35 -17.21
CA PHE A 414 -2.48 -12.02 -18.49
C PHE A 414 -3.08 -13.43 -18.52
N GLU A 415 -3.40 -13.89 -19.73
CA GLU A 415 -3.84 -15.26 -19.99
C GLU A 415 -2.71 -16.28 -19.79
N GLU A 416 -3.08 -17.54 -19.58
CA GLU A 416 -2.16 -18.63 -19.26
C GLU A 416 -1.06 -18.84 -20.33
N ASN A 417 -1.40 -18.66 -21.63
CA ASN A 417 -0.45 -18.77 -22.74
C ASN A 417 0.71 -17.75 -22.63
N ILE A 418 0.44 -16.53 -22.16
CA ILE A 418 1.48 -15.50 -21.93
C ILE A 418 2.33 -15.87 -20.73
N ILE A 419 1.71 -16.38 -19.67
CA ILE A 419 2.40 -16.86 -18.46
C ILE A 419 3.35 -18.01 -18.81
N ASP A 420 2.88 -19.00 -19.58
CA ASP A 420 3.67 -20.14 -20.05
C ASP A 420 4.84 -19.73 -20.95
N LEU A 421 4.61 -18.78 -21.86
CA LEU A 421 5.68 -18.25 -22.70
C LEU A 421 6.76 -17.56 -21.85
N THR A 422 6.34 -16.80 -20.85
CA THR A 422 7.23 -16.11 -19.94
C THR A 422 8.00 -17.08 -19.03
N ASN A 423 7.34 -18.12 -18.52
CA ASN A 423 8.00 -19.19 -17.77
C ASN A 423 9.10 -19.87 -18.59
N LYS A 424 8.86 -20.16 -19.86
CA LYS A 424 9.87 -20.71 -20.79
C LYS A 424 11.08 -19.79 -20.95
N LEU A 425 10.86 -18.47 -21.04
CA LEU A 425 11.94 -17.48 -21.10
C LEU A 425 12.81 -17.53 -19.83
N PHE A 426 12.21 -17.68 -18.67
CA PHE A 426 12.89 -17.78 -17.37
C PHE A 426 13.40 -19.20 -17.06
N LYS A 427 13.17 -20.18 -17.93
CA LYS A 427 13.52 -21.59 -17.75
C LYS A 427 12.97 -22.19 -16.43
N LEU A 428 11.71 -21.85 -16.12
CA LEU A 428 10.96 -22.34 -14.96
C LEU A 428 10.02 -23.50 -15.36
#